data_3efd42955b521600403e3ffb58593cfa
#
_entry.id   3efd42955b521600403e3ffb58593cfa
#
_cell.length_a   1.000
_cell.length_b   1.000
_cell.length_c   1.000
_cell.angle_alpha   90.00
_cell.angle_beta   90.00
_cell.angle_gamma   90.00
#
_symmetry.space_group_name_H-M   'P 1'
#
loop_
_entity.id
_entity.type
_entity.pdbx_description
1 polymer ?
#
loop_
_entity_poly.entity_id
_entity_poly.type
_entity_poly.pdbx_seq_one_letter_code
_entity_poly.pdbx_strand_id
1 'polypeptide(L)'
;MNHPTLTSFKLFIGAIVAVNPTRADEDRPVRTLLSDKNFLCIWLVGGVTGVIRWFQLLAFGVYSFEITGSPLLVSAIPILWMLPLILFGPFIGVFADQISRKLLLSGSIFLITALQIVMSLAAFSGDLSYFLLALASFVSGIFWATDMPIRRRLLGDLAGQNVSKAMGLDSATGNATRMLGPLLGGGMLQIVGMFGIFWLSGVLYAVCLILVLLATLPGRAIEPAAPSFFRDFSSGIQFVMRDKVLKRILIITIIFNIWGFPFTSMIPIIGREELGLSPFFVGILSSMEGFGALIGALFITRFADKDNFFQIYLGGTIVYLSGVGYLSILTFVAGGPIHSFYAXTVALTIIGIAGACFAAMQGTLTYLAAPPQYRSRVLGVLTLCIGTGPIGFFNVGWMAESFGVANALIIICFEGLLALLLLWVWGQTINMRKELEDRIXG
;
A
#
# COMPACT_ATOMS: atom_id res chain seq x y z
N MET A 1 -17.33 11.11 -36.30
CA MET A 1 -17.58 9.91 -35.42
C MET A 1 -16.87 10.13 -34.12
N ASN A 2 -17.63 10.55 -33.08
CA ASN A 2 -17.08 10.77 -31.72
C ASN A 2 -17.07 9.42 -31.00
N HIS A 3 -15.89 8.96 -30.62
CA HIS A 3 -15.72 7.71 -29.86
C HIS A 3 -16.25 7.91 -28.42
N PRO A 4 -17.25 7.16 -27.98
CA PRO A 4 -17.84 7.32 -26.64
C PRO A 4 -16.93 6.90 -25.47
N THR A 5 -15.89 6.13 -25.73
CA THR A 5 -14.98 5.60 -24.70
C THR A 5 -14.07 6.65 -24.05
N LEU A 6 -13.63 7.64 -24.83
CA LEU A 6 -12.76 8.72 -24.33
C LEU A 6 -13.53 9.72 -23.44
N THR A 7 -14.82 9.88 -23.69
CA THR A 7 -15.66 10.77 -22.90
C THR A 7 -15.98 10.18 -21.53
N SER A 8 -16.21 8.87 -21.46
CA SER A 8 -16.47 8.16 -20.19
C SER A 8 -15.22 8.13 -19.29
N PHE A 9 -14.04 7.98 -19.89
CA PHE A 9 -12.76 8.01 -19.15
C PHE A 9 -12.46 9.41 -18.61
N LYS A 10 -12.77 10.45 -19.41
CA LYS A 10 -12.64 11.86 -18.97
C LYS A 10 -13.65 12.20 -17.85
N LEU A 11 -14.86 11.63 -17.88
CA LEU A 11 -15.87 11.79 -16.84
C LEU A 11 -15.46 11.07 -15.55
N PHE A 12 -14.84 9.90 -15.65
CA PHE A 12 -14.35 9.13 -14.50
C PHE A 12 -13.20 9.86 -13.81
N ILE A 13 -12.22 10.39 -14.57
CA ILE A 13 -11.15 11.23 -14.03
C ILE A 13 -11.73 12.53 -13.46
N GLY A 14 -12.70 13.12 -14.14
CA GLY A 14 -13.39 14.32 -13.67
C GLY A 14 -14.12 14.09 -12.34
N ALA A 15 -14.72 12.93 -12.14
CA ALA A 15 -15.42 12.58 -10.88
C ALA A 15 -14.43 12.36 -9.71
N ILE A 16 -13.24 11.86 -10.00
CA ILE A 16 -12.19 11.69 -8.98
C ILE A 16 -11.61 13.07 -8.55
N VAL A 17 -11.65 14.05 -9.47
CA VAL A 17 -11.08 15.39 -9.27
C VAL A 17 -12.15 16.43 -8.85
N ALA A 18 -13.45 16.17 -9.11
CA ALA A 18 -14.53 17.14 -8.93
C ALA A 18 -14.98 17.26 -7.47
N VAL A 19 -14.31 18.11 -6.72
CA VAL A 19 -14.84 18.61 -5.46
C VAL A 19 -14.83 20.16 -5.51
N ASN A 20 -16.02 20.70 -5.82
CA ASN A 20 -16.41 22.12 -5.69
C ASN A 20 -16.23 23.01 -6.95
N PRO A 21 -17.31 23.62 -7.49
CA PRO A 21 -17.26 24.46 -8.69
C PRO A 21 -16.59 25.82 -8.54
N THR A 22 -16.19 26.22 -7.33
CA THR A 22 -15.44 27.47 -7.10
C THR A 22 -13.93 27.31 -7.31
N ARG A 23 -13.45 26.11 -7.71
CA ARG A 23 -12.03 25.78 -7.87
C ARG A 23 -11.57 25.61 -9.33
N ALA A 24 -12.25 26.27 -10.28
CA ALA A 24 -11.86 26.18 -11.71
C ALA A 24 -10.41 26.58 -11.98
N ASP A 25 -9.79 27.39 -11.13
CA ASP A 25 -8.39 27.78 -11.26
C ASP A 25 -7.41 26.78 -10.61
N GLU A 26 -7.86 25.93 -9.68
CA GLU A 26 -6.99 24.93 -9.04
C GLU A 26 -6.75 23.69 -9.90
N ASP A 27 -7.62 23.39 -10.87
CA ASP A 27 -7.49 22.23 -11.78
C ASP A 27 -6.46 22.45 -12.89
N ARG A 28 -6.08 23.69 -13.17
CA ARG A 28 -5.07 24.01 -14.19
C ARG A 28 -3.72 23.34 -13.95
N PRO A 29 -3.17 23.32 -12.71
CA PRO A 29 -1.90 22.65 -12.48
C PRO A 29 -1.92 21.14 -12.73
N VAL A 30 -3.00 20.43 -12.39
CA VAL A 30 -3.12 18.98 -12.64
C VAL A 30 -3.20 18.71 -14.14
N ARG A 31 -4.00 19.50 -14.87
CA ARG A 31 -4.12 19.39 -16.31
C ARG A 31 -2.78 19.67 -17.02
N THR A 32 -2.03 20.64 -16.51
CA THR A 32 -0.70 20.99 -17.02
C THR A 32 0.27 19.81 -16.80
N LEU A 33 0.27 19.19 -15.61
CA LEU A 33 1.09 18.00 -15.32
C LEU A 33 0.76 16.85 -16.29
N LEU A 34 -0.53 16.56 -16.48
CA LEU A 34 -0.97 15.47 -17.36
C LEU A 34 -0.75 15.78 -18.85
N SER A 35 -0.50 17.05 -19.21
CA SER A 35 -0.15 17.43 -20.59
C SER A 35 1.34 17.25 -20.88
N ASP A 36 2.18 17.18 -19.84
CA ASP A 36 3.61 16.89 -20.00
C ASP A 36 3.79 15.39 -20.27
N LYS A 37 4.34 15.05 -21.43
CA LYS A 37 4.53 13.66 -21.87
C LYS A 37 5.43 12.87 -20.92
N ASN A 38 6.48 13.49 -20.40
CA ASN A 38 7.42 12.82 -19.52
C ASN A 38 6.78 12.51 -18.16
N PHE A 39 6.07 13.49 -17.59
CA PHE A 39 5.29 13.30 -16.36
C PHE A 39 4.24 12.19 -16.56
N LEU A 40 3.47 12.28 -17.67
CA LEU A 40 2.42 11.31 -17.97
C LEU A 40 2.99 9.88 -18.07
N CYS A 41 4.13 9.69 -18.77
CA CYS A 41 4.78 8.38 -18.88
C CYS A 41 5.13 7.81 -17.51
N ILE A 42 5.80 8.59 -16.66
CA ILE A 42 6.24 8.11 -15.33
C ILE A 42 5.05 7.88 -14.41
N TRP A 43 4.02 8.73 -14.46
CA TRP A 43 2.79 8.55 -13.69
C TRP A 43 2.03 7.28 -14.11
N LEU A 44 1.91 7.03 -15.44
CA LEU A 44 1.28 5.81 -15.97
C LEU A 44 2.04 4.55 -15.54
N VAL A 45 3.38 4.60 -15.54
CA VAL A 45 4.21 3.50 -15.02
C VAL A 45 3.79 3.20 -13.57
N GLY A 46 3.64 4.22 -12.72
CA GLY A 46 3.20 4.05 -11.34
C GLY A 46 1.81 3.42 -11.22
N GLY A 47 0.87 3.84 -12.06
CA GLY A 47 -0.47 3.26 -12.08
C GLY A 47 -0.46 1.79 -12.49
N VAL A 48 0.25 1.47 -13.59
CA VAL A 48 0.34 0.10 -14.11
C VAL A 48 1.06 -0.83 -13.12
N THR A 49 2.22 -0.41 -12.60
CA THR A 49 2.97 -1.23 -11.61
C THR A 49 2.16 -1.41 -10.32
N GLY A 50 1.38 -0.39 -9.92
CA GLY A 50 0.46 -0.47 -8.79
C GLY A 50 -0.64 -1.50 -9.00
N VAL A 51 -1.27 -1.54 -10.18
CA VAL A 51 -2.28 -2.55 -10.52
C VAL A 51 -1.65 -3.94 -10.49
N ILE A 52 -0.49 -4.14 -11.14
CA ILE A 52 0.21 -5.44 -11.17
C ILE A 52 0.48 -5.92 -9.74
N ARG A 53 0.99 -5.04 -8.88
CA ARG A 53 1.29 -5.37 -7.47
C ARG A 53 0.08 -5.97 -6.76
N TRP A 54 -1.05 -5.29 -6.80
CA TRP A 54 -2.23 -5.70 -6.05
C TRP A 54 -2.90 -6.93 -6.67
N PHE A 55 -2.94 -7.06 -8.01
CA PHE A 55 -3.52 -8.26 -8.59
C PHE A 55 -2.62 -9.49 -8.39
N GLN A 56 -1.29 -9.33 -8.41
CA GLN A 56 -0.38 -10.44 -8.10
C GLN A 56 -0.49 -10.86 -6.64
N LEU A 57 -0.54 -9.91 -5.69
CA LEU A 57 -0.67 -10.25 -4.27
C LEU A 57 -1.93 -11.09 -4.02
N LEU A 58 -3.06 -10.72 -4.62
CA LEU A 58 -4.28 -11.52 -4.52
C LEU A 58 -4.11 -12.91 -5.16
N ALA A 59 -3.64 -12.96 -6.42
CA ALA A 59 -3.51 -14.21 -7.16
C ALA A 59 -2.53 -15.17 -6.47
N PHE A 60 -1.41 -14.64 -5.97
CA PHE A 60 -0.40 -15.44 -5.25
C PHE A 60 -0.98 -15.98 -3.94
N GLY A 61 -1.78 -15.17 -3.22
CA GLY A 61 -2.45 -15.61 -1.99
C GLY A 61 -3.45 -16.74 -2.25
N VAL A 62 -4.33 -16.58 -3.25
CA VAL A 62 -5.31 -17.61 -3.63
C VAL A 62 -4.60 -18.89 -4.07
N TYR A 63 -3.66 -18.78 -5.01
CA TYR A 63 -2.95 -19.95 -5.56
C TYR A 63 -2.08 -20.64 -4.50
N SER A 64 -1.38 -19.86 -3.67
CA SER A 64 -0.58 -20.39 -2.55
C SER A 64 -1.45 -21.25 -1.63
N PHE A 65 -2.66 -20.78 -1.29
CA PHE A 65 -3.58 -21.56 -0.45
C PHE A 65 -4.06 -22.81 -1.18
N GLU A 66 -4.40 -22.70 -2.46
CA GLU A 66 -4.89 -23.84 -3.26
C GLU A 66 -3.86 -24.99 -3.34
N ILE A 67 -2.56 -24.68 -3.43
CA ILE A 67 -1.52 -25.71 -3.58
C ILE A 67 -0.94 -26.19 -2.24
N THR A 68 -1.05 -25.39 -1.16
CA THR A 68 -0.42 -25.74 0.13
C THR A 68 -1.43 -26.04 1.26
N GLY A 69 -2.61 -25.42 1.21
CA GLY A 69 -3.58 -25.47 2.30
C GLY A 69 -3.11 -24.77 3.57
N SER A 70 -2.02 -24.01 3.52
CA SER A 70 -1.36 -23.43 4.71
C SER A 70 -1.55 -21.92 4.78
N PRO A 71 -2.30 -21.40 5.79
CA PRO A 71 -2.38 -19.97 6.05
C PRO A 71 -1.01 -19.31 6.32
N LEU A 72 -0.10 -20.03 6.96
CA LEU A 72 1.25 -19.51 7.23
C LEU A 72 2.01 -19.26 5.92
N LEU A 73 1.93 -20.20 4.96
CA LEU A 73 2.58 -20.05 3.66
C LEU A 73 1.93 -18.94 2.82
N VAL A 74 0.60 -18.75 2.93
CA VAL A 74 -0.09 -17.61 2.30
C VAL A 74 0.45 -16.30 2.86
N SER A 75 0.58 -16.18 4.17
CA SER A 75 1.11 -14.97 4.84
C SER A 75 2.59 -14.73 4.54
N ALA A 76 3.35 -15.77 4.20
CA ALA A 76 4.76 -15.63 3.82
C ALA A 76 4.92 -14.85 2.49
N ILE A 77 3.94 -14.89 1.60
CA ILE A 77 3.99 -14.17 0.32
C ILE A 77 4.18 -12.64 0.52
N PRO A 78 3.31 -11.92 1.25
CA PRO A 78 3.56 -10.50 1.51
C PRO A 78 4.81 -10.25 2.37
N ILE A 79 5.21 -11.16 3.25
CA ILE A 79 6.49 -11.05 3.98
C ILE A 79 7.64 -10.98 2.98
N LEU A 80 7.71 -11.95 2.08
CA LEU A 80 8.78 -12.04 1.06
C LEU A 80 8.75 -10.82 0.14
N TRP A 81 7.57 -10.29 -0.15
CA TRP A 81 7.43 -9.09 -0.98
C TRP A 81 7.91 -7.83 -0.26
N MET A 82 7.70 -7.71 1.06
CA MET A 82 8.14 -6.54 1.85
C MET A 82 9.61 -6.62 2.27
N LEU A 83 10.14 -7.83 2.43
CA LEU A 83 11.47 -8.06 2.98
C LEU A 83 12.60 -7.34 2.21
N PRO A 84 12.61 -7.30 0.86
CA PRO A 84 13.65 -6.57 0.13
C PRO A 84 13.73 -5.09 0.45
N LEU A 85 12.61 -4.43 0.73
CA LEU A 85 12.60 -3.01 1.10
C LEU A 85 13.40 -2.79 2.40
N ILE A 86 13.25 -3.70 3.35
CA ILE A 86 13.95 -3.62 4.65
C ILE A 86 15.44 -3.94 4.46
N LEU A 87 15.74 -5.00 3.71
CA LEU A 87 17.11 -5.48 3.53
C LEU A 87 17.94 -4.58 2.61
N PHE A 88 17.36 -4.14 1.50
CA PHE A 88 18.09 -3.48 0.42
C PHE A 88 17.74 -1.99 0.25
N GLY A 89 16.69 -1.49 0.90
CA GLY A 89 16.26 -0.10 0.77
C GLY A 89 17.40 0.91 0.94
N PRO A 90 18.21 0.84 2.01
CA PRO A 90 19.34 1.76 2.20
C PRO A 90 20.39 1.66 1.09
N PHE A 91 20.66 0.45 0.59
CA PHE A 91 21.64 0.23 -0.48
C PHE A 91 21.12 0.75 -1.83
N ILE A 92 19.83 0.57 -2.09
CA ILE A 92 19.19 1.06 -3.32
C ILE A 92 19.31 2.59 -3.41
N GLY A 93 19.16 3.29 -2.28
CA GLY A 93 19.37 4.73 -2.22
C GLY A 93 20.77 5.14 -2.67
N VAL A 94 21.79 4.45 -2.13
CA VAL A 94 23.20 4.72 -2.49
C VAL A 94 23.45 4.43 -3.99
N PHE A 95 22.93 3.32 -4.51
CA PHE A 95 23.06 2.98 -5.93
C PHE A 95 22.32 3.99 -6.82
N ALA A 96 21.15 4.46 -6.39
CA ALA A 96 20.36 5.45 -7.13
C ALA A 96 21.10 6.80 -7.26
N ASP A 97 22.02 7.10 -6.33
CA ASP A 97 22.85 8.30 -6.41
C ASP A 97 24.04 8.14 -7.36
N GLN A 98 24.44 6.92 -7.70
CA GLN A 98 25.61 6.64 -8.56
C GLN A 98 25.24 6.35 -10.01
N ILE A 99 24.04 5.91 -10.28
CA ILE A 99 23.56 5.47 -11.62
C ILE A 99 22.44 6.41 -12.07
N SER A 100 22.31 6.63 -13.37
CA SER A 100 21.20 7.45 -13.88
C SER A 100 19.87 6.80 -13.50
N ARG A 101 18.94 7.60 -13.00
CA ARG A 101 17.62 7.14 -12.55
C ARG A 101 16.87 6.41 -13.68
N LYS A 102 17.01 6.91 -14.91
CA LYS A 102 16.42 6.27 -16.10
C LYS A 102 16.97 4.86 -16.30
N LEU A 103 18.29 4.70 -16.22
CA LEU A 103 18.94 3.38 -16.40
C LEU A 103 18.54 2.41 -15.30
N LEU A 104 18.52 2.88 -14.04
CA LEU A 104 18.15 2.03 -12.90
C LEU A 104 16.68 1.60 -12.99
N LEU A 105 15.78 2.53 -13.33
CA LEU A 105 14.34 2.22 -13.48
C LEU A 105 14.10 1.29 -14.68
N SER A 106 14.66 1.60 -15.86
CA SER A 106 14.47 0.74 -17.04
C SER A 106 15.10 -0.64 -16.86
N GLY A 107 16.27 -0.71 -16.23
CA GLY A 107 16.93 -1.99 -15.91
C GLY A 107 16.10 -2.85 -14.96
N SER A 108 15.55 -2.26 -13.91
CA SER A 108 14.71 -3.00 -12.96
C SER A 108 13.39 -3.48 -13.64
N ILE A 109 12.78 -2.65 -14.51
CA ILE A 109 11.59 -3.05 -15.26
C ILE A 109 11.92 -4.17 -16.25
N PHE A 110 13.06 -4.10 -16.93
CA PHE A 110 13.51 -5.16 -17.84
C PHE A 110 13.67 -6.49 -17.11
N LEU A 111 14.33 -6.48 -15.94
CA LEU A 111 14.57 -7.69 -15.15
C LEU A 111 13.26 -8.30 -14.64
N ILE A 112 12.32 -7.47 -14.15
CA ILE A 112 11.03 -7.98 -13.70
C ILE A 112 10.20 -8.51 -14.88
N THR A 113 10.28 -7.87 -16.05
CA THR A 113 9.62 -8.36 -17.28
C THR A 113 10.12 -9.76 -17.63
N ALA A 114 11.45 -9.95 -17.63
CA ALA A 114 12.08 -11.25 -17.93
C ALA A 114 11.61 -12.31 -16.92
N LEU A 115 11.56 -11.98 -15.65
CA LEU A 115 11.04 -12.89 -14.62
C LEU A 115 9.58 -13.29 -14.92
N GLN A 116 8.72 -12.32 -15.26
CA GLN A 116 7.30 -12.61 -15.52
C GLN A 116 7.16 -13.58 -16.72
N ILE A 117 8.00 -13.43 -17.74
CA ILE A 117 8.00 -14.35 -18.91
C ILE A 117 8.39 -15.78 -18.44
N VAL A 118 9.46 -15.91 -17.66
CA VAL A 118 9.92 -17.21 -17.14
C VAL A 118 8.81 -17.86 -16.27
N MET A 119 8.20 -17.06 -15.38
CA MET A 119 7.13 -17.56 -14.51
C MET A 119 5.87 -17.93 -15.29
N SER A 120 5.57 -17.19 -16.37
CA SER A 120 4.47 -17.52 -17.29
C SER A 120 4.69 -18.89 -17.95
N LEU A 121 5.91 -19.15 -18.42
CA LEU A 121 6.28 -20.44 -19.01
C LEU A 121 6.16 -21.58 -17.98
N ALA A 122 6.65 -21.37 -16.75
CA ALA A 122 6.53 -22.36 -15.67
C ALA A 122 5.05 -22.64 -15.34
N ALA A 123 4.21 -21.61 -15.32
CA ALA A 123 2.78 -21.78 -15.08
C ALA A 123 2.10 -22.53 -16.24
N PHE A 124 2.51 -22.27 -17.49
CA PHE A 124 1.97 -22.93 -18.68
C PHE A 124 2.34 -24.42 -18.72
N SER A 125 3.59 -24.78 -18.34
CA SER A 125 4.05 -26.17 -18.32
C SER A 125 3.50 -26.98 -17.12
N GLY A 126 2.87 -26.32 -16.14
CA GLY A 126 2.38 -26.96 -14.93
C GLY A 126 3.44 -27.14 -13.84
N ASP A 127 4.60 -26.54 -14.01
CA ASP A 127 5.74 -26.65 -13.08
C ASP A 127 5.76 -25.55 -12.00
N LEU A 128 4.68 -24.75 -11.88
CA LEU A 128 4.62 -23.66 -10.93
C LEU A 128 4.46 -24.17 -9.50
N SER A 129 5.57 -24.21 -8.78
CA SER A 129 5.61 -24.62 -7.38
C SER A 129 5.48 -23.42 -6.43
N TYR A 130 5.21 -23.71 -5.15
CA TYR A 130 5.22 -22.67 -4.10
C TYR A 130 6.59 -21.96 -4.03
N PHE A 131 7.70 -22.70 -4.20
CA PHE A 131 9.04 -22.11 -4.17
C PHE A 131 9.21 -21.06 -5.28
N LEU A 132 8.75 -21.35 -6.50
CA LEU A 132 8.82 -20.38 -7.61
C LEU A 132 7.94 -19.15 -7.33
N LEU A 133 6.76 -19.36 -6.74
CA LEU A 133 5.86 -18.28 -6.34
C LEU A 133 6.51 -17.38 -5.28
N ALA A 134 7.13 -17.98 -4.28
CA ALA A 134 7.86 -17.28 -3.21
C ALA A 134 9.04 -16.48 -3.79
N LEU A 135 9.78 -17.07 -4.73
CA LEU A 135 10.88 -16.40 -5.43
C LEU A 135 10.35 -15.21 -6.25
N ALA A 136 9.25 -15.39 -6.97
CA ALA A 136 8.61 -14.32 -7.75
C ALA A 136 8.16 -13.16 -6.83
N SER A 137 7.60 -13.48 -5.66
CA SER A 137 7.21 -12.48 -4.67
C SER A 137 8.41 -11.68 -4.17
N PHE A 138 9.50 -12.37 -3.82
CA PHE A 138 10.72 -11.73 -3.31
C PHE A 138 11.35 -10.80 -4.37
N VAL A 139 11.46 -11.26 -5.63
CA VAL A 139 12.02 -10.45 -6.72
C VAL A 139 11.10 -9.27 -7.05
N SER A 140 9.78 -9.46 -7.00
CA SER A 140 8.81 -8.36 -7.15
C SER A 140 9.00 -7.32 -6.03
N GLY A 141 9.34 -7.78 -4.83
CA GLY A 141 9.70 -6.90 -3.70
C GLY A 141 10.96 -6.08 -3.97
N ILE A 142 12.00 -6.68 -4.56
CA ILE A 142 13.22 -5.96 -4.98
C ILE A 142 12.85 -4.87 -6.01
N PHE A 143 12.02 -5.24 -6.99
CA PHE A 143 11.54 -4.29 -7.99
C PHE A 143 10.80 -3.13 -7.32
N TRP A 144 9.87 -3.41 -6.41
CA TRP A 144 9.09 -2.37 -5.71
C TRP A 144 9.99 -1.46 -4.86
N ALA A 145 10.95 -2.02 -4.15
CA ALA A 145 11.91 -1.26 -3.34
C ALA A 145 12.75 -0.31 -4.20
N THR A 146 12.98 -0.65 -5.47
CA THR A 146 13.72 0.16 -6.44
C THR A 146 12.80 1.20 -7.11
N ASP A 147 11.64 0.75 -7.63
CA ASP A 147 10.71 1.58 -8.41
C ASP A 147 10.16 2.76 -7.61
N MET A 148 9.64 2.49 -6.42
CA MET A 148 8.84 3.48 -5.67
C MET A 148 9.62 4.77 -5.36
N PRO A 149 10.82 4.71 -4.76
CA PRO A 149 11.55 5.96 -4.44
C PRO A 149 12.06 6.68 -5.70
N ILE A 150 12.54 5.93 -6.70
CA ILE A 150 13.05 6.53 -7.95
C ILE A 150 11.91 7.21 -8.70
N ARG A 151 10.79 6.54 -8.86
CA ARG A 151 9.63 7.05 -9.58
C ARG A 151 9.04 8.29 -8.90
N ARG A 152 8.87 8.27 -7.57
CA ARG A 152 8.37 9.43 -6.82
C ARG A 152 9.29 10.63 -6.95
N ARG A 153 10.60 10.40 -6.90
CA ARG A 153 11.57 11.47 -7.09
C ARG A 153 11.50 12.07 -8.51
N LEU A 154 11.37 11.19 -9.53
CA LEU A 154 11.18 11.63 -10.92
C LEU A 154 9.90 12.44 -11.09
N LEU A 155 8.78 12.00 -10.48
CA LEU A 155 7.51 12.75 -10.52
C LEU A 155 7.68 14.13 -9.86
N GLY A 156 8.40 14.21 -8.75
CA GLY A 156 8.69 15.48 -8.08
C GLY A 156 9.52 16.42 -8.94
N ASP A 157 10.60 15.88 -9.53
CA ASP A 157 11.51 16.67 -10.41
C ASP A 157 10.76 17.19 -11.65
N LEU A 158 9.91 16.34 -12.26
CA LEU A 158 9.11 16.71 -13.44
C LEU A 158 7.98 17.69 -13.11
N ALA A 159 7.46 17.65 -11.88
CA ALA A 159 6.36 18.52 -11.46
C ALA A 159 6.81 19.96 -11.14
N GLY A 160 8.09 20.18 -10.86
CA GLY A 160 8.63 21.50 -10.54
C GLY A 160 7.91 22.12 -9.33
N GLN A 161 7.22 23.25 -9.52
CA GLN A 161 6.50 23.92 -8.44
C GLN A 161 5.21 23.19 -8.02
N ASN A 162 4.73 22.22 -8.83
CA ASN A 162 3.49 21.51 -8.59
C ASN A 162 3.71 20.15 -7.88
N VAL A 163 4.80 19.99 -7.11
CA VAL A 163 5.16 18.71 -6.42
C VAL A 163 4.01 18.21 -5.54
N SER A 164 3.36 19.11 -4.78
CA SER A 164 2.24 18.73 -3.90
C SER A 164 1.08 18.09 -4.69
N LYS A 165 0.74 18.68 -5.84
CA LYS A 165 -0.32 18.13 -6.73
C LYS A 165 0.11 16.79 -7.34
N ALA A 166 1.38 16.67 -7.75
CA ALA A 166 1.92 15.42 -8.30
C ALA A 166 1.89 14.28 -7.26
N MET A 167 2.27 14.57 -6.02
CA MET A 167 2.23 13.56 -4.94
C MET A 167 0.79 13.20 -4.58
N GLY A 168 -0.13 14.17 -4.59
CA GLY A 168 -1.56 13.92 -4.41
C GLY A 168 -2.11 12.99 -5.49
N LEU A 169 -1.75 13.24 -6.75
CA LEU A 169 -2.15 12.40 -7.88
C LEU A 169 -1.56 10.98 -7.78
N ASP A 170 -0.29 10.85 -7.38
CA ASP A 170 0.37 9.55 -7.16
C ASP A 170 -0.35 8.76 -6.04
N SER A 171 -0.72 9.43 -4.94
CA SER A 171 -1.44 8.81 -3.82
C SER A 171 -2.85 8.36 -4.22
N ALA A 172 -3.59 9.20 -4.95
CA ALA A 172 -4.92 8.85 -5.47
C ALA A 172 -4.85 7.64 -6.41
N THR A 173 -3.82 7.60 -7.28
CA THR A 173 -3.56 6.48 -8.17
C THR A 173 -3.27 5.21 -7.37
N GLY A 174 -2.45 5.32 -6.31
CA GLY A 174 -2.15 4.21 -5.41
C GLY A 174 -3.42 3.58 -4.80
N ASN A 175 -4.35 4.42 -4.33
CA ASN A 175 -5.63 3.94 -3.78
C ASN A 175 -6.51 3.31 -4.87
N ALA A 176 -6.56 3.92 -6.06
CA ALA A 176 -7.34 3.36 -7.19
C ALA A 176 -6.79 1.99 -7.61
N THR A 177 -5.46 1.82 -7.65
CA THR A 177 -4.84 0.53 -8.02
C THR A 177 -5.11 -0.54 -6.95
N ARG A 178 -5.22 -0.16 -5.67
CA ARG A 178 -5.58 -1.07 -4.58
C ARG A 178 -7.01 -1.60 -4.73
N MET A 179 -7.91 -0.81 -5.31
CA MET A 179 -9.27 -1.25 -5.64
C MET A 179 -9.29 -2.11 -6.91
N LEU A 180 -8.65 -1.62 -8.00
CA LEU A 180 -8.74 -2.26 -9.32
C LEU A 180 -7.89 -3.55 -9.40
N GLY A 181 -6.74 -3.58 -8.73
CA GLY A 181 -5.80 -4.70 -8.82
C GLY A 181 -6.41 -6.03 -8.44
N PRO A 182 -6.96 -6.18 -7.22
CA PRO A 182 -7.54 -7.48 -6.83
C PRO A 182 -8.72 -7.90 -7.69
N LEU A 183 -9.55 -6.96 -8.17
CA LEU A 183 -10.67 -7.26 -9.07
C LEU A 183 -10.15 -7.88 -10.37
N LEU A 184 -9.14 -7.25 -10.99
CA LEU A 184 -8.52 -7.76 -12.21
C LEU A 184 -7.80 -9.08 -11.94
N GLY A 185 -7.12 -9.20 -10.79
CA GLY A 185 -6.40 -10.40 -10.39
C GLY A 185 -7.32 -11.60 -10.21
N GLY A 186 -8.42 -11.42 -9.51
CA GLY A 186 -9.43 -12.47 -9.31
C GLY A 186 -10.06 -12.91 -10.63
N GLY A 187 -10.42 -11.94 -11.48
CA GLY A 187 -10.99 -12.24 -12.81
C GLY A 187 -10.01 -12.99 -13.70
N MET A 188 -8.76 -12.51 -13.79
CA MET A 188 -7.72 -13.11 -14.63
C MET A 188 -7.36 -14.52 -14.11
N LEU A 189 -7.26 -14.69 -12.80
CA LEU A 189 -6.96 -15.99 -12.19
C LEU A 189 -8.08 -17.00 -12.52
N GLN A 190 -9.34 -16.57 -12.48
CA GLN A 190 -10.49 -17.44 -12.78
C GLN A 190 -10.55 -17.86 -14.25
N ILE A 191 -10.21 -16.94 -15.20
CA ILE A 191 -10.38 -17.17 -16.64
C ILE A 191 -9.18 -17.92 -17.22
N VAL A 192 -7.95 -17.49 -16.85
CA VAL A 192 -6.72 -17.94 -17.52
C VAL A 192 -5.74 -18.61 -16.53
N GLY A 193 -6.02 -18.53 -15.24
CA GLY A 193 -5.15 -19.12 -14.21
C GLY A 193 -3.85 -18.30 -14.01
N MET A 194 -2.89 -18.92 -13.33
CA MET A 194 -1.60 -18.29 -13.01
C MET A 194 -0.78 -17.96 -14.26
N PHE A 195 -0.93 -18.72 -15.34
CA PHE A 195 -0.31 -18.37 -16.63
C PHE A 195 -0.74 -16.95 -17.05
N GLY A 196 -2.06 -16.66 -17.02
CA GLY A 196 -2.59 -15.36 -17.38
C GLY A 196 -2.07 -14.24 -16.47
N ILE A 197 -1.94 -14.50 -15.17
CA ILE A 197 -1.41 -13.56 -14.19
C ILE A 197 0.02 -13.12 -14.59
N PHE A 198 0.90 -14.08 -14.82
CA PHE A 198 2.30 -13.78 -15.17
C PHE A 198 2.42 -13.20 -16.58
N TRP A 199 1.66 -13.76 -17.55
CA TRP A 199 1.69 -13.29 -18.93
C TRP A 199 1.25 -11.82 -19.04
N LEU A 200 0.11 -11.48 -18.42
CA LEU A 200 -0.40 -10.11 -18.43
C LEU A 200 0.58 -9.16 -17.71
N SER A 201 1.14 -9.59 -16.58
CA SER A 201 2.17 -8.81 -15.88
C SER A 201 3.37 -8.52 -16.79
N GLY A 202 3.84 -9.53 -17.50
CA GLY A 202 4.97 -9.40 -18.43
C GLY A 202 4.68 -8.36 -19.54
N VAL A 203 3.50 -8.46 -20.16
CA VAL A 203 3.06 -7.50 -21.19
C VAL A 203 2.98 -6.09 -20.60
N LEU A 204 2.37 -5.92 -19.44
CA LEU A 204 2.20 -4.61 -18.80
C LEU A 204 3.56 -4.01 -18.40
N TYR A 205 4.48 -4.82 -17.84
CA TYR A 205 5.84 -4.36 -17.53
C TYR A 205 6.61 -3.99 -18.82
N ALA A 206 6.43 -4.73 -19.91
CA ALA A 206 7.05 -4.38 -21.18
C ALA A 206 6.52 -3.02 -21.71
N VAL A 207 5.22 -2.75 -21.55
CA VAL A 207 4.64 -1.43 -21.85
C VAL A 207 5.28 -0.36 -20.97
N CYS A 208 5.42 -0.62 -19.67
CA CYS A 208 6.10 0.31 -18.75
C CYS A 208 7.53 0.60 -19.19
N LEU A 209 8.27 -0.44 -19.63
CA LEU A 209 9.63 -0.28 -20.14
C LEU A 209 9.65 0.67 -21.33
N ILE A 210 8.74 0.48 -22.29
CA ILE A 210 8.63 1.36 -23.47
C ILE A 210 8.35 2.80 -23.02
N LEU A 211 7.42 3.01 -22.09
CA LEU A 211 7.10 4.36 -21.57
C LEU A 211 8.32 5.03 -20.95
N VAL A 212 9.12 4.31 -20.14
CA VAL A 212 10.33 4.86 -19.52
C VAL A 212 11.39 5.18 -20.59
N LEU A 213 11.56 4.31 -21.59
CA LEU A 213 12.54 4.53 -22.64
C LEU A 213 12.18 5.76 -23.50
N LEU A 214 10.88 5.97 -23.77
CA LEU A 214 10.38 7.13 -24.55
C LEU A 214 10.45 8.44 -23.75
N ALA A 215 10.41 8.39 -22.42
CA ALA A 215 10.44 9.59 -21.58
C ALA A 215 11.84 10.22 -21.60
N THR A 216 11.89 11.54 -21.76
CA THR A 216 13.12 12.32 -21.57
C THR A 216 13.16 12.74 -20.10
N LEU A 217 13.99 12.05 -19.32
CA LEU A 217 14.03 12.24 -17.87
C LEU A 217 15.18 13.17 -17.47
N PRO A 218 15.00 13.95 -16.38
CA PRO A 218 16.06 14.81 -15.88
C PRO A 218 17.34 14.02 -15.63
N GLY A 219 18.45 14.60 -16.03
CA GLY A 219 19.77 14.03 -15.79
C GLY A 219 20.11 13.96 -14.31
N ARG A 220 21.22 13.34 -14.02
CA ARG A 220 21.71 13.17 -12.65
C ARG A 220 21.95 14.53 -11.98
N ALA A 221 21.19 14.81 -10.93
CA ALA A 221 21.57 15.84 -9.98
C ALA A 221 22.70 15.24 -9.11
N ILE A 222 23.89 15.80 -9.21
CA ILE A 222 25.01 15.40 -8.34
C ILE A 222 24.69 16.03 -6.97
N GLU A 223 24.00 15.28 -6.13
CA GLU A 223 23.88 15.66 -4.72
C GLU A 223 25.10 15.13 -3.97
N PRO A 224 25.71 15.93 -3.09
CA PRO A 224 26.81 15.44 -2.26
C PRO A 224 26.35 14.20 -1.48
N ALA A 225 27.19 13.19 -1.42
CA ALA A 225 26.89 11.97 -0.67
C ALA A 225 26.44 12.35 0.74
N ALA A 226 25.25 11.90 1.11
CA ALA A 226 24.69 12.16 2.43
C ALA A 226 25.66 11.65 3.50
N PRO A 227 26.01 12.47 4.51
CA PRO A 227 26.87 12.00 5.60
C PRO A 227 26.21 10.84 6.34
N SER A 228 26.90 9.78 6.49
CA SER A 228 26.59 8.48 7.07
C SER A 228 25.09 8.23 7.43
N PHE A 229 24.37 7.54 6.56
CA PHE A 229 22.99 7.08 6.75
C PHE A 229 22.75 6.55 8.17
N PHE A 230 23.68 5.71 8.67
CA PHE A 230 23.54 5.09 9.98
C PHE A 230 23.58 6.11 11.13
N ARG A 231 24.39 7.16 11.03
CA ARG A 231 24.47 8.20 12.04
C ARG A 231 23.20 9.06 12.06
N ASP A 232 22.70 9.45 10.89
CA ASP A 232 21.47 10.24 10.77
C ASP A 232 20.28 9.43 11.25
N PHE A 233 20.23 8.15 10.91
CA PHE A 233 19.19 7.21 11.32
C PHE A 233 19.18 7.03 12.83
N SER A 234 20.36 6.78 13.43
CA SER A 234 20.52 6.64 14.89
C SER A 234 20.07 7.93 15.61
N SER A 235 20.44 9.10 15.09
CA SER A 235 20.01 10.38 15.68
C SER A 235 18.50 10.57 15.60
N GLY A 236 17.87 10.10 14.50
CA GLY A 236 16.42 10.09 14.36
C GLY A 236 15.73 9.25 15.41
N ILE A 237 16.23 8.01 15.63
CA ILE A 237 15.71 7.12 16.69
C ILE A 237 15.87 7.77 18.05
N GLN A 238 17.06 8.30 18.37
CA GLN A 238 17.31 8.95 19.67
C GLN A 238 16.37 10.13 19.89
N PHE A 239 16.12 10.93 18.86
CA PHE A 239 15.19 12.05 18.94
C PHE A 239 13.77 11.56 19.24
N VAL A 240 13.28 10.58 18.46
CA VAL A 240 11.93 10.00 18.63
C VAL A 240 11.78 9.42 20.07
N MET A 241 12.81 8.71 20.56
CA MET A 241 12.73 8.07 21.89
C MET A 241 12.59 9.09 23.02
N ARG A 242 13.07 10.32 22.82
CA ARG A 242 12.94 11.42 23.79
C ARG A 242 11.63 12.20 23.64
N ASP A 243 11.04 12.17 22.46
CA ASP A 243 9.84 12.95 22.14
C ASP A 243 8.58 12.14 22.39
N LYS A 244 7.78 12.55 23.36
CA LYS A 244 6.58 11.80 23.79
C LYS A 244 5.49 11.76 22.70
N VAL A 245 5.34 12.85 21.93
CA VAL A 245 4.31 12.95 20.88
C VAL A 245 4.66 12.02 19.72
N LEU A 246 5.88 12.14 19.18
CA LEU A 246 6.36 11.31 18.06
C LEU A 246 6.35 9.83 18.44
N LYS A 247 6.83 9.52 19.66
CA LYS A 247 6.83 8.13 20.16
C LYS A 247 5.43 7.54 20.14
N ARG A 248 4.41 8.30 20.60
CA ARG A 248 3.02 7.83 20.62
C ARG A 248 2.47 7.60 19.22
N ILE A 249 2.71 8.53 18.27
CA ILE A 249 2.32 8.38 16.86
C ILE A 249 2.95 7.13 16.26
N LEU A 250 4.25 6.94 16.46
CA LEU A 250 4.99 5.83 15.87
C LEU A 250 4.64 4.48 16.49
N ILE A 251 4.31 4.42 17.79
CA ILE A 251 3.82 3.18 18.44
C ILE A 251 2.45 2.79 17.83
N ILE A 252 1.53 3.75 17.61
CA ILE A 252 0.25 3.45 16.95
C ILE A 252 0.51 2.90 15.54
N THR A 253 1.50 3.46 14.82
CA THR A 253 1.92 2.94 13.51
C THR A 253 2.35 1.47 13.60
N ILE A 254 3.19 1.14 14.58
CA ILE A 254 3.66 -0.25 14.82
C ILE A 254 2.45 -1.16 15.12
N ILE A 255 1.56 -0.72 16.01
CA ILE A 255 0.35 -1.49 16.38
C ILE A 255 -0.48 -1.80 15.14
N PHE A 256 -0.73 -0.81 14.28
CA PHE A 256 -1.48 -1.00 13.04
C PHE A 256 -0.80 -2.01 12.10
N ASN A 257 0.52 -1.90 11.95
CA ASN A 257 1.27 -2.76 11.02
C ASN A 257 1.46 -4.20 11.55
N ILE A 258 1.43 -4.41 12.87
CA ILE A 258 1.54 -5.77 13.45
C ILE A 258 0.16 -6.42 13.57
N TRP A 259 -0.87 -5.71 14.02
CA TRP A 259 -2.16 -6.32 14.35
C TRP A 259 -3.31 -5.92 13.40
N GLY A 260 -3.19 -4.82 12.65
CA GLY A 260 -4.23 -4.37 11.72
C GLY A 260 -4.01 -4.92 10.31
N PHE A 261 -3.11 -4.31 9.57
CA PHE A 261 -2.91 -4.53 8.13
C PHE A 261 -2.70 -6.01 7.73
N PRO A 262 -2.01 -6.86 8.53
CA PRO A 262 -1.74 -8.24 8.09
C PRO A 262 -2.96 -9.13 7.86
N PHE A 263 -4.15 -8.80 8.40
CA PHE A 263 -5.35 -9.57 8.13
C PHE A 263 -5.63 -9.70 6.62
N THR A 264 -5.12 -8.77 5.82
CA THR A 264 -5.32 -8.77 4.36
C THR A 264 -4.83 -10.06 3.70
N SER A 265 -3.82 -10.73 4.27
CA SER A 265 -3.35 -12.04 3.77
C SER A 265 -4.36 -13.16 4.03
N MET A 266 -5.32 -12.95 4.92
CA MET A 266 -6.37 -13.95 5.23
C MET A 266 -7.57 -13.81 4.28
N ILE A 267 -7.73 -12.72 3.53
CA ILE A 267 -8.88 -12.52 2.63
C ILE A 267 -8.99 -13.65 1.59
N PRO A 268 -7.90 -14.07 0.92
CA PRO A 268 -7.99 -15.22 0.01
C PRO A 268 -8.51 -16.48 0.67
N ILE A 269 -8.09 -16.75 1.90
CA ILE A 269 -8.48 -17.96 2.63
C ILE A 269 -9.96 -17.87 3.05
N ILE A 270 -10.36 -16.73 3.62
CA ILE A 270 -11.77 -16.48 3.99
C ILE A 270 -12.66 -16.67 2.76
N GLY A 271 -12.29 -16.08 1.64
CA GLY A 271 -13.07 -16.21 0.40
C GLY A 271 -13.14 -17.63 -0.14
N ARG A 272 -11.99 -18.32 -0.21
CA ARG A 272 -11.92 -19.67 -0.80
C ARG A 272 -12.46 -20.76 0.13
N GLU A 273 -12.02 -20.75 1.39
CA GLU A 273 -12.31 -21.84 2.34
C GLU A 273 -13.64 -21.62 3.09
N GLU A 274 -13.80 -20.44 3.70
CA GLU A 274 -14.95 -20.19 4.56
C GLU A 274 -16.23 -19.91 3.75
N LEU A 275 -16.09 -19.19 2.63
CA LEU A 275 -17.24 -18.76 1.82
C LEU A 275 -17.42 -19.58 0.53
N GLY A 276 -16.45 -20.40 0.15
CA GLY A 276 -16.50 -21.21 -1.08
C GLY A 276 -16.56 -20.36 -2.36
N LEU A 277 -16.00 -19.16 -2.35
CA LEU A 277 -16.11 -18.22 -3.47
C LEU A 277 -15.11 -18.56 -4.58
N SER A 278 -15.50 -18.25 -5.83
CA SER A 278 -14.56 -18.31 -6.95
C SER A 278 -13.51 -17.21 -6.82
N PRO A 279 -12.34 -17.32 -7.49
CA PRO A 279 -11.29 -16.29 -7.45
C PRO A 279 -11.79 -14.90 -7.79
N PHE A 280 -12.73 -14.77 -8.72
CA PHE A 280 -13.30 -13.46 -9.08
C PHE A 280 -14.00 -12.81 -7.90
N PHE A 281 -14.82 -13.55 -7.16
CA PHE A 281 -15.53 -13.01 -5.99
C PHE A 281 -14.57 -12.72 -4.83
N VAL A 282 -13.47 -13.47 -4.68
CA VAL A 282 -12.40 -13.16 -3.74
C VAL A 282 -11.75 -11.82 -4.14
N GLY A 283 -11.54 -11.60 -5.45
CA GLY A 283 -11.07 -10.33 -5.98
C GLY A 283 -11.98 -9.16 -5.63
N ILE A 284 -13.31 -9.36 -5.75
CA ILE A 284 -14.29 -8.34 -5.34
C ILE A 284 -14.14 -8.02 -3.84
N LEU A 285 -14.07 -9.05 -2.99
CA LEU A 285 -13.91 -8.84 -1.54
C LEU A 285 -12.66 -8.01 -1.24
N SER A 286 -11.52 -8.37 -1.80
CA SER A 286 -10.25 -7.64 -1.59
C SER A 286 -10.35 -6.20 -2.11
N SER A 287 -11.07 -5.99 -3.23
CA SER A 287 -11.26 -4.66 -3.83
C SER A 287 -12.11 -3.73 -2.96
N MET A 288 -12.99 -4.28 -2.12
CA MET A 288 -13.86 -3.47 -1.25
C MET A 288 -13.06 -2.71 -0.21
N GLU A 289 -11.96 -3.25 0.27
CA GLU A 289 -11.05 -2.49 1.16
C GLU A 289 -10.45 -1.29 0.41
N GLY A 290 -10.00 -1.48 -0.83
CA GLY A 290 -9.51 -0.39 -1.69
C GLY A 290 -10.60 0.65 -2.00
N PHE A 291 -11.81 0.20 -2.28
CA PHE A 291 -12.97 1.07 -2.49
C PHE A 291 -13.27 1.90 -1.24
N GLY A 292 -13.26 1.28 -0.06
CA GLY A 292 -13.40 1.97 1.21
C GLY A 292 -12.30 3.01 1.41
N ALA A 293 -11.05 2.68 1.02
CA ALA A 293 -9.94 3.62 1.13
C ALA A 293 -10.14 4.87 0.26
N LEU A 294 -10.76 4.74 -0.93
CA LEU A 294 -11.12 5.90 -1.76
C LEU A 294 -12.17 6.77 -1.05
N ILE A 295 -13.21 6.16 -0.48
CA ILE A 295 -14.22 6.87 0.31
C ILE A 295 -13.56 7.58 1.51
N GLY A 296 -12.68 6.89 2.22
CA GLY A 296 -11.94 7.44 3.36
C GLY A 296 -11.08 8.64 2.97
N ALA A 297 -10.42 8.59 1.80
CA ALA A 297 -9.65 9.71 1.29
C ALA A 297 -10.54 10.94 1.04
N LEU A 298 -11.74 10.75 0.46
CA LEU A 298 -12.71 11.83 0.28
C LEU A 298 -13.20 12.37 1.63
N PHE A 299 -13.47 11.47 2.60
CA PHE A 299 -13.84 11.86 3.97
C PHE A 299 -12.77 12.77 4.58
N ILE A 300 -11.51 12.39 4.47
CA ILE A 300 -10.38 13.14 5.02
C ILE A 300 -10.31 14.54 4.38
N THR A 301 -10.40 14.64 3.06
CA THR A 301 -10.33 15.94 2.36
C THR A 301 -11.46 16.88 2.78
N ARG A 302 -12.60 16.33 3.24
CA ARG A 302 -13.77 17.14 3.62
C ARG A 302 -13.80 17.48 5.11
N PHE A 303 -13.35 16.58 5.98
CA PHE A 303 -13.58 16.66 7.43
C PHE A 303 -12.30 16.75 8.26
N ALA A 304 -11.12 16.47 7.72
CA ALA A 304 -9.89 16.53 8.50
C ALA A 304 -9.43 17.97 8.67
N ASP A 305 -9.19 18.34 9.93
CA ASP A 305 -8.70 19.64 10.33
C ASP A 305 -7.61 19.43 11.40
N LYS A 306 -6.77 20.41 11.61
CA LYS A 306 -5.66 20.36 12.59
C LYS A 306 -6.14 19.91 13.98
N ASP A 307 -7.34 20.34 14.37
CA ASP A 307 -7.93 20.04 15.67
C ASP A 307 -8.35 18.58 15.84
N ASN A 308 -8.54 17.83 14.74
CA ASN A 308 -9.06 16.46 14.78
C ASN A 308 -8.12 15.42 14.15
N PHE A 309 -6.94 15.79 13.65
CA PHE A 309 -6.01 14.87 12.98
C PHE A 309 -5.68 13.64 13.84
N PHE A 310 -5.40 13.85 15.13
CA PHE A 310 -5.04 12.74 16.02
C PHE A 310 -6.25 11.85 16.30
N GLN A 311 -7.45 12.43 16.43
CA GLN A 311 -8.69 11.68 16.64
C GLN A 311 -9.02 10.81 15.41
N ILE A 312 -8.84 11.36 14.19
CA ILE A 312 -9.03 10.61 12.94
C ILE A 312 -8.03 9.45 12.86
N TYR A 313 -6.77 9.69 13.24
CA TYR A 313 -5.70 8.69 13.28
C TYR A 313 -6.01 7.54 14.23
N LEU A 314 -6.29 7.88 15.47
CA LEU A 314 -6.56 6.89 16.53
C LEU A 314 -7.91 6.19 16.27
N GLY A 315 -8.93 6.95 15.92
CA GLY A 315 -10.27 6.42 15.59
C GLY A 315 -10.22 5.47 14.41
N GLY A 316 -9.49 5.85 13.35
CA GLY A 316 -9.24 4.98 12.20
C GLY A 316 -8.59 3.67 12.61
N THR A 317 -7.57 3.73 13.47
CA THR A 317 -6.89 2.53 13.97
C THR A 317 -7.85 1.62 14.76
N ILE A 318 -8.64 2.20 15.66
CA ILE A 318 -9.61 1.46 16.49
C ILE A 318 -10.68 0.80 15.61
N VAL A 319 -11.27 1.56 14.68
CA VAL A 319 -12.32 1.05 13.77
C VAL A 319 -11.75 -0.06 12.88
N TYR A 320 -10.51 0.10 12.39
CA TYR A 320 -9.84 -0.92 11.57
C TYR A 320 -9.68 -2.23 12.34
N LEU A 321 -9.07 -2.16 13.55
CA LEU A 321 -8.86 -3.35 14.38
C LEU A 321 -10.18 -4.01 14.77
N SER A 322 -11.18 -3.21 15.16
CA SER A 322 -12.53 -3.72 15.51
C SER A 322 -13.20 -4.37 14.31
N GLY A 323 -13.01 -3.79 13.11
CA GLY A 323 -13.51 -4.34 11.86
C GLY A 323 -12.91 -5.72 11.56
N VAL A 324 -11.61 -5.91 11.81
CA VAL A 324 -10.94 -7.20 11.66
C VAL A 324 -11.56 -8.24 12.62
N GLY A 325 -11.82 -7.86 13.87
CA GLY A 325 -12.53 -8.74 14.83
C GLY A 325 -13.96 -9.03 14.38
N TYR A 326 -14.65 -8.05 13.80
CA TYR A 326 -16.00 -8.23 13.29
C TYR A 326 -16.03 -9.21 12.10
N LEU A 327 -15.01 -9.19 11.22
CA LEU A 327 -14.88 -10.19 10.16
C LEU A 327 -14.84 -11.60 10.72
N SER A 328 -14.12 -11.80 11.83
CA SER A 328 -14.09 -13.10 12.51
C SER A 328 -15.50 -13.54 12.94
N ILE A 329 -16.27 -12.63 13.54
CA ILE A 329 -17.63 -12.94 13.98
C ILE A 329 -18.52 -13.31 12.78
N LEU A 330 -18.38 -12.61 11.66
CA LEU A 330 -19.16 -12.89 10.46
C LEU A 330 -18.86 -14.29 9.90
N THR A 331 -17.64 -14.81 10.03
CA THR A 331 -17.33 -16.18 9.57
C THR A 331 -18.00 -17.22 10.45
N PHE A 332 -18.24 -16.94 11.75
CA PHE A 332 -18.93 -17.88 12.65
C PHE A 332 -20.45 -17.84 12.54
N VAL A 333 -21.05 -16.65 12.26
CA VAL A 333 -22.50 -16.43 12.38
C VAL A 333 -23.22 -16.48 11.04
N ALA A 334 -22.49 -16.75 9.98
CA ALA A 334 -22.99 -16.63 8.62
C ALA A 334 -24.24 -17.47 8.34
N GLY A 335 -25.32 -16.81 7.96
CA GLY A 335 -26.60 -17.38 7.56
C GLY A 335 -26.62 -17.89 6.11
N GLY A 336 -25.48 -18.35 5.61
CA GLY A 336 -25.32 -18.83 4.23
C GLY A 336 -24.36 -17.97 3.40
N PRO A 337 -23.80 -18.51 2.32
CA PRO A 337 -22.72 -17.88 1.56
C PRO A 337 -23.04 -16.50 1.00
N ILE A 338 -24.28 -16.28 0.55
CA ILE A 338 -24.68 -15.00 -0.07
C ILE A 338 -24.75 -13.89 0.99
N HIS A 339 -25.41 -14.14 2.13
CA HIS A 339 -25.52 -13.16 3.21
C HIS A 339 -24.13 -12.81 3.76
N SER A 340 -23.28 -13.81 3.90
CA SER A 340 -21.89 -13.64 4.37
C SER A 340 -21.08 -12.80 3.39
N PHE A 341 -21.23 -13.01 2.08
CA PHE A 341 -20.53 -12.23 1.04
C PHE A 341 -20.89 -10.73 1.15
N TYR A 342 -22.18 -10.39 1.26
CA TYR A 342 -22.59 -8.97 1.39
C TYR A 342 -22.10 -8.36 2.71
N ALA A 343 -22.21 -9.09 3.79
CA ALA A 343 -21.70 -8.65 5.08
C ALA A 343 -20.18 -8.44 5.07
N UNK A 344 -19.38 -9.18 4.55
CA UNK A 344 -18.05 -9.10 4.38
C UNK A 344 -17.67 -7.98 3.57
N THR A 345 -18.43 -7.79 2.45
CA THR A 345 -18.21 -6.63 1.58
C THR A 345 -18.35 -5.30 2.32
N VAL A 346 -19.41 -5.13 3.07
CA VAL A 346 -19.66 -3.91 3.88
C VAL A 346 -18.55 -3.75 4.93
N ALA A 347 -18.21 -4.80 5.64
CA ALA A 347 -17.16 -4.76 6.68
C ALA A 347 -15.81 -4.33 6.09
N LEU A 348 -15.40 -4.92 4.95
CA LEU A 348 -14.15 -4.58 4.27
C LEU A 348 -14.15 -3.12 3.77
N THR A 349 -15.31 -2.61 3.32
CA THR A 349 -15.43 -1.20 2.93
C THR A 349 -15.19 -0.29 4.15
N ILE A 350 -15.79 -0.61 5.31
CA ILE A 350 -15.58 0.15 6.55
C ILE A 350 -14.11 0.10 6.99
N ILE A 351 -13.51 -1.09 6.93
CA ILE A 351 -12.09 -1.31 7.23
C ILE A 351 -11.23 -0.43 6.30
N GLY A 352 -11.56 -0.38 5.01
CA GLY A 352 -10.86 0.46 4.03
C GLY A 352 -10.94 1.95 4.35
N ILE A 353 -12.13 2.45 4.73
CA ILE A 353 -12.31 3.85 5.16
C ILE A 353 -11.39 4.14 6.36
N ALA A 354 -11.41 3.26 7.35
CA ALA A 354 -10.61 3.39 8.57
C ALA A 354 -9.10 3.33 8.26
N GLY A 355 -8.70 2.44 7.34
CA GLY A 355 -7.32 2.32 6.87
C GLY A 355 -6.81 3.58 6.19
N ALA A 356 -7.66 4.23 5.38
CA ALA A 356 -7.32 5.51 4.74
C ALA A 356 -7.13 6.62 5.79
N CYS A 357 -8.02 6.66 6.80
CA CYS A 357 -7.89 7.61 7.91
C CYS A 357 -6.56 7.43 8.63
N PHE A 358 -6.21 6.19 8.95
CA PHE A 358 -4.90 5.87 9.54
C PHE A 358 -3.75 6.31 8.62
N ALA A 359 -3.74 5.86 7.36
CA ALA A 359 -2.60 6.03 6.45
C ALA A 359 -2.31 7.51 6.15
N ALA A 360 -3.36 8.31 5.93
CA ALA A 360 -3.20 9.74 5.65
C ALA A 360 -2.69 10.49 6.89
N MET A 361 -3.26 10.20 8.05
CA MET A 361 -2.89 10.90 9.29
C MET A 361 -1.54 10.46 9.82
N GLN A 362 -1.12 9.21 9.60
CA GLN A 362 0.19 8.69 9.96
C GLN A 362 1.33 9.59 9.45
N GLY A 363 1.34 9.83 8.14
CA GLY A 363 2.35 10.68 7.51
C GLY A 363 2.24 12.14 7.92
N THR A 364 1.00 12.66 7.94
CA THR A 364 0.70 14.05 8.28
C THR A 364 1.14 14.38 9.71
N LEU A 365 0.73 13.57 10.68
CA LEU A 365 1.07 13.78 12.09
C LEU A 365 2.58 13.66 12.34
N THR A 366 3.22 12.67 11.70
CA THR A 366 4.67 12.48 11.84
C THR A 366 5.43 13.69 11.29
N TYR A 367 5.01 14.20 10.12
CA TYR A 367 5.63 15.36 9.48
C TYR A 367 5.45 16.63 10.32
N LEU A 368 4.24 16.88 10.81
CA LEU A 368 3.91 18.09 11.59
C LEU A 368 4.53 18.08 12.98
N ALA A 369 4.60 16.91 13.63
CA ALA A 369 5.19 16.78 14.95
C ALA A 369 6.73 16.87 14.94
N ALA A 370 7.36 16.61 13.79
CA ALA A 370 8.82 16.61 13.67
C ALA A 370 9.36 18.03 13.39
N PRO A 371 10.30 18.54 14.22
CA PRO A 371 10.96 19.82 13.92
C PRO A 371 11.65 19.79 12.54
N PRO A 372 11.72 20.91 11.82
CA PRO A 372 12.25 20.92 10.44
C PRO A 372 13.62 20.25 10.29
N GLN A 373 14.54 20.44 11.24
CA GLN A 373 15.90 19.91 11.18
C GLN A 373 15.97 18.39 11.40
N TYR A 374 14.93 17.75 11.96
CA TYR A 374 14.87 16.30 12.20
C TYR A 374 13.85 15.60 11.29
N ARG A 375 13.10 16.34 10.47
CA ARG A 375 11.93 15.83 9.72
C ARG A 375 12.27 14.62 8.84
N SER A 376 13.34 14.71 8.05
CA SER A 376 13.75 13.59 7.18
C SER A 376 14.17 12.36 7.98
N ARG A 377 14.87 12.56 9.10
CA ARG A 377 15.31 11.46 9.99
C ARG A 377 14.11 10.78 10.65
N VAL A 378 13.14 11.56 11.12
CA VAL A 378 11.92 11.04 11.77
C VAL A 378 11.07 10.26 10.75
N LEU A 379 10.95 10.76 9.50
CA LEU A 379 10.26 10.04 8.42
C LEU A 379 10.97 8.73 8.07
N GLY A 380 12.29 8.69 8.20
CA GLY A 380 13.06 7.43 8.08
C GLY A 380 12.68 6.43 9.19
N VAL A 381 12.52 6.90 10.43
CA VAL A 381 12.06 6.04 11.55
C VAL A 381 10.62 5.58 11.30
N LEU A 382 9.75 6.44 10.75
CA LEU A 382 8.39 6.05 10.36
C LEU A 382 8.42 4.88 9.37
N THR A 383 9.33 4.91 8.39
CA THR A 383 9.47 3.83 7.41
C THR A 383 9.80 2.49 8.09
N LEU A 384 10.65 2.52 9.12
CA LEU A 384 10.93 1.31 9.92
C LEU A 384 9.69 0.82 10.67
N CYS A 385 8.91 1.75 11.24
CA CYS A 385 7.68 1.37 11.96
C CYS A 385 6.68 0.70 11.02
N ILE A 386 6.57 1.18 9.78
CA ILE A 386 5.79 0.53 8.71
C ILE A 386 6.40 -0.84 8.38
N GLY A 387 7.73 -0.93 8.37
CA GLY A 387 8.49 -2.16 8.13
C GLY A 387 8.30 -3.25 9.19
N THR A 388 7.52 -3.04 10.24
CA THR A 388 7.14 -4.11 11.19
C THR A 388 6.05 -5.04 10.63
N GLY A 389 5.45 -4.71 9.48
CA GLY A 389 4.42 -5.53 8.83
C GLY A 389 4.73 -7.02 8.73
N PRO A 390 5.94 -7.42 8.28
CA PRO A 390 6.30 -8.84 8.22
C PRO A 390 6.14 -9.59 9.55
N ILE A 391 6.38 -8.94 10.68
CA ILE A 391 6.12 -9.54 12.01
C ILE A 391 4.63 -9.87 12.14
N GLY A 392 3.77 -8.93 11.76
CA GLY A 392 2.32 -9.12 11.83
C GLY A 392 1.82 -10.19 10.86
N PHE A 393 2.34 -10.22 9.63
CA PHE A 393 1.98 -11.27 8.66
C PHE A 393 2.39 -12.66 9.18
N PHE A 394 3.57 -12.78 9.77
CA PHE A 394 3.99 -14.04 10.40
C PHE A 394 3.05 -14.40 11.55
N ASN A 395 2.73 -13.44 12.42
CA ASN A 395 1.87 -13.65 13.57
C ASN A 395 0.48 -14.17 13.16
N VAL A 396 -0.20 -13.46 12.23
CA VAL A 396 -1.54 -13.86 11.79
C VAL A 396 -1.50 -15.21 11.05
N GLY A 397 -0.48 -15.43 10.23
CA GLY A 397 -0.32 -16.68 9.48
C GLY A 397 -0.11 -17.88 10.41
N TRP A 398 0.76 -17.74 11.41
CA TRP A 398 1.02 -18.78 12.41
C TRP A 398 -0.23 -19.07 13.25
N MET A 399 -0.94 -18.02 13.67
CA MET A 399 -2.19 -18.19 14.44
C MET A 399 -3.26 -18.85 13.60
N ALA A 400 -3.41 -18.48 12.32
CA ALA A 400 -4.39 -19.07 11.43
C ALA A 400 -4.07 -20.56 11.15
N GLU A 401 -2.79 -20.89 11.01
CA GLU A 401 -2.34 -22.28 10.86
C GLU A 401 -2.66 -23.11 12.10
N SER A 402 -2.51 -22.53 13.30
CA SER A 402 -2.63 -23.24 14.58
C SER A 402 -4.08 -23.32 15.09
N PHE A 403 -4.85 -22.26 14.89
CA PHE A 403 -6.16 -22.08 15.53
C PHE A 403 -7.31 -21.84 14.53
N GLY A 404 -7.00 -21.76 13.22
CA GLY A 404 -7.96 -21.39 12.19
C GLY A 404 -8.06 -19.87 12.01
N VAL A 405 -8.48 -19.45 10.80
CA VAL A 405 -8.49 -18.04 10.38
C VAL A 405 -9.39 -17.18 11.29
N ALA A 406 -10.60 -17.66 11.60
CA ALA A 406 -11.54 -16.91 12.43
C ALA A 406 -10.98 -16.61 13.82
N ASN A 407 -10.38 -17.62 14.47
CA ASN A 407 -9.75 -17.43 15.78
C ASN A 407 -8.54 -16.49 15.69
N ALA A 408 -7.72 -16.62 14.65
CA ALA A 408 -6.57 -15.73 14.42
C ALA A 408 -7.01 -14.26 14.34
N LEU A 409 -8.09 -13.97 13.58
CA LEU A 409 -8.59 -12.60 13.41
C LEU A 409 -9.09 -12.00 14.74
N ILE A 410 -9.81 -12.78 15.55
CA ILE A 410 -10.29 -12.27 16.86
C ILE A 410 -9.13 -12.05 17.83
N ILE A 411 -8.11 -12.93 17.79
CA ILE A 411 -6.93 -12.78 18.64
C ILE A 411 -6.14 -11.53 18.29
N ILE A 412 -5.83 -11.31 16.99
CA ILE A 412 -5.08 -10.11 16.59
C ILE A 412 -5.88 -8.82 16.85
N CYS A 413 -7.20 -8.86 16.71
CA CYS A 413 -8.06 -7.73 17.10
C CYS A 413 -7.88 -7.42 18.60
N PHE A 414 -8.01 -8.45 19.45
CA PHE A 414 -7.88 -8.30 20.89
C PHE A 414 -6.48 -7.79 21.28
N GLU A 415 -5.43 -8.39 20.74
CA GLU A 415 -4.04 -7.98 20.98
C GLU A 415 -3.80 -6.52 20.58
N GLY A 416 -4.27 -6.13 19.38
CA GLY A 416 -4.12 -4.76 18.87
C GLY A 416 -4.87 -3.73 19.73
N LEU A 417 -6.13 -4.04 20.09
CA LEU A 417 -6.92 -3.15 20.96
C LEU A 417 -6.33 -3.06 22.36
N LEU A 418 -5.82 -4.18 22.90
CA LEU A 418 -5.12 -4.20 24.20
C LEU A 418 -3.85 -3.35 24.14
N ALA A 419 -3.08 -3.45 23.07
CA ALA A 419 -1.87 -2.63 22.86
C ALA A 419 -2.21 -1.14 22.83
N LEU A 420 -3.32 -0.76 22.15
CA LEU A 420 -3.80 0.64 22.14
C LEU A 420 -4.24 1.09 23.53
N LEU A 421 -4.95 0.23 24.27
CA LEU A 421 -5.38 0.52 25.65
C LEU A 421 -4.18 0.75 26.56
N LEU A 422 -3.17 -0.14 26.48
CA LEU A 422 -1.94 0.00 27.27
C LEU A 422 -1.20 1.30 26.94
N LEU A 423 -1.14 1.65 25.66
CA LEU A 423 -0.54 2.91 25.20
C LEU A 423 -1.33 4.11 25.73
N TRP A 424 -2.67 4.02 25.74
CA TRP A 424 -3.53 5.10 26.26
C TRP A 424 -3.31 5.30 27.76
N VAL A 425 -3.29 4.21 28.53
CA VAL A 425 -3.05 4.25 29.99
C VAL A 425 -1.65 4.84 30.29
N TRP A 426 -0.62 4.39 29.55
CA TRP A 426 0.74 4.89 29.70
C TRP A 426 0.86 6.37 29.33
N GLY A 427 0.07 6.83 28.37
CA GLY A 427 0.14 8.20 27.84
C GLY A 427 -0.87 9.19 28.42
N GLN A 428 -1.59 8.85 29.51
CA GLN A 428 -2.65 9.70 30.09
C GLN A 428 -2.18 11.13 30.48
N THR A 429 -0.90 11.30 30.76
CA THR A 429 -0.35 12.60 31.18
C THR A 429 -0.15 13.59 30.02
N ILE A 430 -0.41 13.17 28.77
CA ILE A 430 -0.15 13.98 27.59
C ILE A 430 -1.47 14.32 26.89
N ASN A 431 -1.78 15.61 26.82
CA ASN A 431 -2.86 16.09 25.96
C ASN A 431 -2.35 16.20 24.53
N MET A 432 -2.51 15.14 23.74
CA MET A 432 -2.01 15.06 22.36
C MET A 432 -2.54 16.18 21.47
N ARG A 433 -3.81 16.58 21.68
CA ARG A 433 -4.41 17.68 20.89
C ARG A 433 -3.64 18.98 21.14
N LYS A 434 -3.49 19.37 22.39
CA LYS A 434 -2.83 20.61 22.77
C LYS A 434 -1.34 20.60 22.34
N GLU A 435 -0.64 19.50 22.56
CA GLU A 435 0.77 19.36 22.16
C GLU A 435 0.98 19.52 20.65
N LEU A 436 0.05 18.97 19.85
CA LEU A 436 0.11 19.08 18.39
C LEU A 436 -0.26 20.50 17.93
N GLU A 437 -1.29 21.12 18.54
CA GLU A 437 -1.67 22.52 18.25
C GLU A 437 -0.47 23.45 18.51
N ASP A 438 0.19 23.31 19.66
CA ASP A 438 1.36 24.12 20.03
C ASP A 438 2.51 23.96 19.01
N ARG A 439 2.71 22.79 18.45
CA ARG A 439 3.76 22.52 17.43
C ARG A 439 3.40 23.01 16.04
N ILE A 440 2.14 23.05 15.73
CA ILE A 440 1.65 23.50 14.42
C ILE A 440 1.53 25.03 14.36
N UNK A 441 1.30 25.42 15.47
CA UNK A 441 1.10 26.67 15.57
C UNK A 441 2.27 27.47 15.71
N GLY A 442 3.28 27.02 16.31
CA GLY A 442 4.59 27.64 16.45
C GLY A 442 5.58 27.34 15.28
#